data_37c2cd6f36d42345dd5583de03f9493d
#
_entry.id   37c2cd6f36d42345dd5583de03f9493d
#
_cell.length_a   1.000
_cell.length_b   1.000
_cell.length_c   1.000
_cell.angle_alpha   90.00
_cell.angle_beta   90.00
_cell.angle_gamma   90.00
#
_symmetry.space_group_name_H-M   'P 1'
#
loop_
_entity.id
_entity.type
_entity.pdbx_description
1 polymer ?
#
loop_
_entity_poly.entity_id
_entity_poly.type
_entity_poly.pdbx_seq_one_letter_code
_entity_poly.pdbx_strand_id
1 'polypeptide(L)'
;TGKLYRNLWAQQLDLYWQIHWRAPGIETPTALIFEEEPVDNQGMLAISAAVNLLYNQAEEPGQADYITYSLKPQYENLLPDLSTLDFSTTQSWLTFQAAPDDRLLIYYDRGLANCLWVVDAQDEGDPGLSNLISHLLTASNLDRIKPQMVSSPPPVEIFGPEPDGTWCGYFQKADRARQFGNWEEAAALAD
;
A
#
# COMPACT_ATOMS: atom_id res chain seq x y z
N THR A 1 25.25 -11.51 8.91
CA THR A 1 24.88 -10.11 8.63
C THR A 1 24.43 -9.94 7.17
N GLY A 2 25.24 -10.30 6.16
CA GLY A 2 24.89 -10.08 4.74
C GLY A 2 23.65 -10.84 4.22
N LYS A 3 23.31 -12.00 4.80
CA LYS A 3 22.09 -12.75 4.44
C LYS A 3 20.83 -12.02 4.92
N LEU A 4 20.88 -11.46 6.13
CA LEU A 4 19.76 -10.70 6.70
C LEU A 4 19.42 -9.48 5.81
N TYR A 5 20.41 -8.67 5.45
CA TYR A 5 20.19 -7.49 4.60
C TYR A 5 19.63 -7.85 3.21
N ARG A 6 20.10 -8.94 2.61
CA ARG A 6 19.56 -9.41 1.33
C ARG A 6 18.10 -9.84 1.44
N ASN A 7 17.73 -10.51 2.54
CA ASN A 7 16.34 -10.91 2.75
C ASN A 7 15.42 -9.69 2.96
N LEU A 8 15.84 -8.73 3.78
CA LEU A 8 15.08 -7.48 3.98
C LEU A 8 14.93 -6.70 2.69
N TRP A 9 15.99 -6.63 1.88
CA TRP A 9 15.95 -5.99 0.58
C TRP A 9 14.96 -6.68 -0.37
N ALA A 10 14.98 -8.01 -0.43
CA ALA A 10 14.03 -8.77 -1.24
C ALA A 10 12.58 -8.55 -0.80
N GLN A 11 12.31 -8.49 0.52
CA GLN A 11 10.97 -8.20 1.04
C GLN A 11 10.51 -6.78 0.68
N GLN A 12 11.41 -5.80 0.70
CA GLN A 12 11.11 -4.44 0.28
C GLN A 12 10.70 -4.38 -1.19
N LEU A 13 11.48 -5.00 -2.06
CA LEU A 13 11.20 -5.03 -3.49
C LEU A 13 9.86 -5.72 -3.78
N ASP A 14 9.59 -6.84 -3.12
CA ASP A 14 8.34 -7.57 -3.23
C ASP A 14 7.13 -6.71 -2.80
N LEU A 15 7.24 -5.99 -1.67
CA LEU A 15 6.21 -5.06 -1.21
C LEU A 15 5.89 -3.99 -2.28
N TYR A 16 6.92 -3.35 -2.84
CA TYR A 16 6.71 -2.27 -3.81
C TYR A 16 6.11 -2.77 -5.11
N TRP A 17 6.49 -3.95 -5.58
CA TRP A 17 5.86 -4.58 -6.73
C TRP A 17 4.40 -4.95 -6.46
N GLN A 18 4.08 -5.44 -5.26
CA GLN A 18 2.70 -5.72 -4.88
C GLN A 18 1.85 -4.45 -4.84
N ILE A 19 2.36 -3.35 -4.29
CA ILE A 19 1.69 -2.05 -4.31
C ILE A 19 1.42 -1.63 -5.78
N HIS A 20 2.41 -1.72 -6.65
CA HIS A 20 2.27 -1.36 -8.06
C HIS A 20 1.27 -2.25 -8.80
N TRP A 21 1.30 -3.56 -8.60
CA TRP A 21 0.34 -4.48 -9.25
C TRP A 21 -1.10 -4.24 -8.80
N ARG A 22 -1.29 -3.97 -7.51
CA ARG A 22 -2.62 -3.72 -6.93
C ARG A 22 -3.15 -2.34 -7.32
N ALA A 23 -2.31 -1.36 -7.31
CA ALA A 23 -2.64 0.04 -7.55
C ALA A 23 -1.62 0.66 -8.52
N PRO A 24 -1.73 0.41 -9.85
CA PRO A 24 -0.78 0.92 -10.83
C PRO A 24 -0.80 2.45 -10.96
N GLY A 25 -1.85 3.10 -10.51
CA GLY A 25 -1.97 4.55 -10.34
C GLY A 25 -2.79 4.84 -9.09
N ILE A 26 -2.32 5.78 -8.29
CA ILE A 26 -3.03 6.29 -7.12
C ILE A 26 -3.18 7.79 -7.26
N GLU A 27 -4.38 8.29 -7.01
CA GLU A 27 -4.67 9.74 -7.03
C GLU A 27 -3.91 10.46 -5.91
N THR A 28 -3.38 11.63 -6.19
CA THR A 28 -2.64 12.45 -5.22
C THR A 28 -3.55 13.53 -4.62
N PRO A 29 -3.35 13.88 -3.33
CA PRO A 29 -2.52 13.20 -2.34
C PRO A 29 -3.20 11.94 -1.80
N THR A 30 -2.45 10.92 -1.37
CA THR A 30 -3.04 9.73 -0.70
C THR A 30 -2.15 9.21 0.45
N ALA A 31 -2.78 8.95 1.60
CA ALA A 31 -2.18 8.27 2.73
C ALA A 31 -2.40 6.75 2.62
N LEU A 32 -1.33 5.96 2.62
CA LEU A 32 -1.35 4.50 2.67
C LEU A 32 -1.20 4.08 4.14
N ILE A 33 -2.24 3.52 4.72
CA ILE A 33 -2.31 3.21 6.14
C ILE A 33 -2.15 1.71 6.33
N PHE A 34 -1.06 1.31 6.96
CA PHE A 34 -0.77 -0.08 7.31
C PHE A 34 -1.15 -0.37 8.76
N GLU A 35 -1.55 -1.59 9.05
CA GLU A 35 -1.72 -2.03 10.44
C GLU A 35 -0.41 -1.96 11.21
N GLU A 36 0.66 -2.52 10.63
CA GLU A 36 2.01 -2.51 11.19
C GLU A 36 3.05 -2.23 10.10
N GLU A 37 4.29 -1.98 10.47
CA GLU A 37 5.36 -1.81 9.49
C GLU A 37 5.46 -3.06 8.61
N PRO A 38 5.29 -2.95 7.28
CA PRO A 38 5.29 -4.13 6.40
C PRO A 38 6.67 -4.78 6.26
N VAL A 39 7.74 -4.02 6.50
CA VAL A 39 9.14 -4.50 6.46
C VAL A 39 9.88 -4.08 7.71
N ASP A 40 10.50 -5.03 8.38
CA ASP A 40 11.22 -4.79 9.63
C ASP A 40 12.37 -3.79 9.46
N ASN A 41 12.50 -2.89 10.44
CA ASN A 41 13.58 -1.91 10.55
C ASN A 41 13.71 -0.93 9.36
N GLN A 42 12.69 -0.76 8.54
CA GLN A 42 12.74 0.20 7.44
C GLN A 42 12.23 1.58 7.87
N GLY A 43 11.19 1.61 8.70
CA GLY A 43 10.49 2.83 9.10
C GLY A 43 9.59 3.41 8.01
N MET A 44 8.47 3.96 8.42
CA MET A 44 7.41 4.42 7.49
C MET A 44 7.86 5.57 6.59
N LEU A 45 8.77 6.43 7.05
CA LEU A 45 9.29 7.52 6.21
C LEU A 45 10.08 7.01 4.98
N ALA A 46 10.87 5.95 5.16
CA ALA A 46 11.60 5.34 4.05
C ALA A 46 10.65 4.66 3.06
N ILE A 47 9.60 4.01 3.57
CA ILE A 47 8.54 3.43 2.71
C ILE A 47 7.80 4.54 1.96
N SER A 48 7.46 5.66 2.62
CA SER A 48 6.85 6.83 1.97
C SER A 48 7.72 7.35 0.82
N ALA A 49 9.02 7.52 1.05
CA ALA A 49 9.94 7.98 0.02
C ALA A 49 9.98 7.00 -1.18
N ALA A 50 10.00 5.70 -0.92
CA ALA A 50 9.99 4.70 -1.98
C ALA A 50 8.66 4.68 -2.77
N VAL A 51 7.51 4.86 -2.11
CA VAL A 51 6.21 4.96 -2.78
C VAL A 51 6.14 6.21 -3.68
N ASN A 52 6.66 7.35 -3.22
CA ASN A 52 6.75 8.54 -4.08
C ASN A 52 7.66 8.31 -5.30
N LEU A 53 8.77 7.58 -5.15
CA LEU A 53 9.63 7.18 -6.27
C LEU A 53 8.95 6.15 -7.19
N LEU A 54 8.14 5.27 -6.64
CA LEU A 54 7.41 4.24 -7.40
C LEU A 54 6.45 4.85 -8.43
N TYR A 55 5.79 5.94 -8.05
CA TYR A 55 4.82 6.63 -8.91
C TYR A 55 5.41 7.83 -9.66
N ASN A 56 6.58 8.32 -9.25
CA ASN A 56 7.33 9.39 -9.90
C ASN A 56 6.48 10.62 -10.31
N GLN A 57 5.61 11.07 -9.41
CA GLN A 57 4.65 12.15 -9.70
C GLN A 57 4.94 13.46 -9.00
N ALA A 58 5.87 13.51 -8.03
CA ALA A 58 6.17 14.73 -7.28
C ALA A 58 6.64 15.85 -8.24
N GLU A 59 5.76 16.81 -8.50
CA GLU A 59 6.04 17.95 -9.35
C GLU A 59 6.80 19.07 -8.62
N GLU A 60 6.68 19.11 -7.28
CA GLU A 60 7.28 20.16 -6.47
C GLU A 60 8.29 19.61 -5.44
N PRO A 61 9.50 20.17 -5.38
CA PRO A 61 10.47 19.82 -4.37
C PRO A 61 9.95 20.09 -2.95
N GLY A 62 10.02 19.09 -2.09
CA GLY A 62 9.60 19.20 -0.69
C GLY A 62 8.14 18.87 -0.42
N GLN A 63 7.34 18.57 -1.46
CA GLN A 63 6.00 18.03 -1.31
C GLN A 63 6.01 16.52 -1.55
N ALA A 64 5.26 15.78 -0.73
CA ALA A 64 4.99 14.36 -0.95
C ALA A 64 3.58 14.18 -1.49
N ASP A 65 3.46 13.38 -2.51
CA ASP A 65 2.17 12.95 -3.05
C ASP A 65 1.57 11.80 -2.24
N TYR A 66 2.45 11.01 -1.62
CA TYR A 66 2.08 9.84 -0.83
C TYR A 66 2.81 9.84 0.51
N ILE A 67 2.06 9.46 1.57
CA ILE A 67 2.64 9.12 2.86
C ILE A 67 2.24 7.70 3.24
N THR A 68 3.11 7.00 3.94
CA THR A 68 2.76 5.73 4.56
C THR A 68 2.74 5.88 6.08
N TYR A 69 1.76 5.25 6.72
CA TYR A 69 1.56 5.33 8.16
C TYR A 69 1.32 3.94 8.72
N SER A 70 1.87 3.65 9.92
CA SER A 70 1.60 2.41 10.66
C SER A 70 0.76 2.70 11.89
N LEU A 71 -0.32 1.95 12.08
CA LEU A 71 -1.20 2.09 13.23
C LEU A 71 -0.61 1.48 14.50
N LYS A 72 0.11 0.38 14.40
CA LYS A 72 0.88 -0.21 15.51
C LYS A 72 2.27 0.45 15.64
N PRO A 73 2.77 0.66 16.83
CA PRO A 73 2.25 0.31 18.15
C PRO A 73 1.31 1.35 18.77
N GLN A 74 0.98 2.43 18.09
CA GLN A 74 0.26 3.56 18.70
C GLN A 74 -1.15 3.20 19.16
N TYR A 75 -1.79 2.23 18.49
CA TYR A 75 -3.18 1.87 18.67
C TYR A 75 -3.40 0.38 19.01
N GLU A 76 -2.38 -0.32 19.51
CA GLU A 76 -2.48 -1.77 19.78
C GLU A 76 -3.65 -2.14 20.72
N ASN A 77 -4.03 -1.23 21.62
CA ASN A 77 -5.13 -1.41 22.58
C ASN A 77 -6.24 -0.35 22.46
N LEU A 78 -6.21 0.46 21.41
CA LEU A 78 -7.19 1.51 21.14
C LEU A 78 -7.72 1.32 19.74
N LEU A 79 -9.03 1.50 19.55
CA LEU A 79 -9.62 1.56 18.22
C LEU A 79 -9.68 3.04 17.80
N PRO A 80 -8.74 3.51 16.94
CA PRO A 80 -8.74 4.89 16.53
C PRO A 80 -9.93 5.19 15.63
N ASP A 81 -10.50 6.36 15.79
CA ASP A 81 -11.38 6.93 14.78
C ASP A 81 -10.51 7.64 13.73
N LEU A 82 -10.27 6.96 12.61
CA LEU A 82 -9.46 7.54 11.53
C LEU A 82 -10.09 8.79 10.93
N SER A 83 -11.40 8.99 11.06
CA SER A 83 -12.04 10.20 10.57
C SER A 83 -11.55 11.46 11.29
N THR A 84 -11.06 11.29 12.53
CA THR A 84 -10.52 12.38 13.36
C THR A 84 -9.00 12.53 13.25
N LEU A 85 -8.30 11.56 12.66
CA LEU A 85 -6.85 11.62 12.52
C LEU A 85 -6.45 12.49 11.33
N ASP A 86 -5.58 13.45 11.62
CA ASP A 86 -4.92 14.24 10.59
C ASP A 86 -3.60 13.55 10.22
N PHE A 87 -3.51 13.08 8.97
CA PHE A 87 -2.29 12.51 8.42
C PHE A 87 -1.39 13.55 7.76
N SER A 88 -1.78 14.82 7.83
CA SER A 88 -0.91 15.89 7.36
C SER A 88 0.34 15.97 8.22
N THR A 89 1.49 16.10 7.59
CA THR A 89 2.78 16.17 8.29
C THR A 89 3.73 17.12 7.59
N THR A 90 4.56 17.75 8.39
CA THR A 90 5.71 18.50 7.90
C THR A 90 6.93 18.02 8.67
N GLN A 91 7.79 17.28 8.00
CA GLN A 91 9.04 16.80 8.59
C GLN A 91 10.22 17.37 7.80
N SER A 92 10.96 18.27 8.46
CA SER A 92 12.19 18.88 7.94
C SER A 92 12.06 19.45 6.51
N TRP A 93 12.10 18.58 5.51
CA TRP A 93 12.12 18.92 4.09
C TRP A 93 10.91 18.36 3.32
N LEU A 94 9.98 17.65 3.99
CA LEU A 94 8.85 17.00 3.37
C LEU A 94 7.54 17.50 3.99
N THR A 95 6.63 17.97 3.16
CA THR A 95 5.26 18.32 3.54
C THR A 95 4.28 17.42 2.84
N PHE A 96 3.29 16.93 3.57
CA PHE A 96 2.16 16.16 3.05
C PHE A 96 0.87 16.69 3.66
N GLN A 97 -0.18 16.84 2.84
CA GLN A 97 -1.51 17.23 3.29
C GLN A 97 -2.56 16.45 2.51
N ALA A 98 -3.49 15.80 3.21
CA ALA A 98 -4.57 15.02 2.63
C ALA A 98 -5.86 15.23 3.39
N ALA A 99 -6.99 15.14 2.67
CA ALA A 99 -8.32 15.12 3.28
C ALA A 99 -8.61 13.76 3.96
N PRO A 100 -9.62 13.68 4.84
CA PRO A 100 -10.01 12.41 5.45
C PRO A 100 -10.33 11.28 4.47
N ASP A 101 -10.81 11.59 3.27
CA ASP A 101 -11.17 10.61 2.25
C ASP A 101 -9.97 10.21 1.35
N ASP A 102 -8.81 10.82 1.55
CA ASP A 102 -7.61 10.55 0.74
C ASP A 102 -6.77 9.42 1.36
N ARG A 103 -7.39 8.24 1.57
CA ARG A 103 -6.77 7.13 2.30
C ARG A 103 -7.00 5.80 1.62
N LEU A 104 -5.99 4.93 1.74
CA LEU A 104 -6.09 3.50 1.44
C LEU A 104 -5.66 2.73 2.68
N LEU A 105 -6.50 1.81 3.14
CA LEU A 105 -6.17 0.91 4.24
C LEU A 105 -5.52 -0.34 3.67
N ILE A 106 -4.35 -0.68 4.20
CA ILE A 106 -3.54 -1.77 3.70
C ILE A 106 -3.28 -2.77 4.82
N TYR A 107 -3.70 -4.00 4.59
CA TYR A 107 -3.36 -5.15 5.42
C TYR A 107 -2.25 -5.94 4.72
N TYR A 108 -1.19 -6.26 5.44
CA TYR A 108 -0.08 -7.06 4.94
C TYR A 108 0.09 -8.30 5.81
N ASP A 109 -0.31 -9.46 5.25
CA ASP A 109 -0.19 -10.73 5.95
C ASP A 109 1.27 -11.24 5.89
N ARG A 110 1.97 -11.14 7.01
CA ARG A 110 3.34 -11.68 7.15
C ARG A 110 3.36 -13.18 7.40
N GLY A 111 2.19 -13.81 7.66
CA GLY A 111 2.14 -15.19 8.15
C GLY A 111 2.12 -16.25 7.06
N LEU A 112 1.19 -16.18 6.16
CA LEU A 112 0.89 -17.28 5.22
C LEU A 112 1.37 -17.02 3.80
N ALA A 113 1.08 -15.86 3.24
CA ALA A 113 1.32 -15.59 1.83
C ALA A 113 2.27 -14.42 1.57
N ASN A 114 2.55 -13.57 2.54
CA ASN A 114 3.25 -12.29 2.38
C ASN A 114 2.61 -11.40 1.29
N CYS A 115 1.28 -11.51 1.10
CA CYS A 115 0.56 -10.70 0.14
C CYS A 115 -0.04 -9.46 0.82
N LEU A 116 -0.03 -8.38 0.06
CA LEU A 116 -0.67 -7.12 0.42
C LEU A 116 -2.16 -7.20 0.07
N TRP A 117 -3.00 -6.62 0.91
CA TRP A 117 -4.44 -6.48 0.69
C TRP A 117 -4.80 -5.01 0.86
N VAL A 118 -5.44 -4.43 -0.14
CA VAL A 118 -6.08 -3.13 0.01
C VAL A 118 -7.54 -3.41 0.32
N VAL A 119 -7.95 -3.08 1.54
CA VAL A 119 -9.24 -3.47 2.10
C VAL A 119 -10.18 -2.27 2.23
N ASP A 120 -11.48 -2.53 2.17
CA ASP A 120 -12.53 -1.54 2.37
C ASP A 120 -13.77 -2.13 3.04
N ALA A 121 -14.87 -1.40 3.06
CA ALA A 121 -16.13 -1.82 3.68
C ALA A 121 -16.72 -3.13 3.10
N GLN A 122 -16.31 -3.56 1.90
CA GLN A 122 -16.78 -4.83 1.29
C GLN A 122 -16.14 -6.05 1.96
N ASP A 123 -15.02 -5.86 2.67
CA ASP A 123 -14.31 -6.92 3.37
C ASP A 123 -14.82 -7.12 4.81
N GLU A 124 -15.97 -6.50 5.16
CA GLU A 124 -16.59 -6.66 6.48
C GLU A 124 -16.94 -8.14 6.74
N GLY A 125 -16.47 -8.64 7.89
CA GLY A 125 -16.71 -10.02 8.29
C GLY A 125 -15.67 -11.02 7.78
N ASP A 126 -14.61 -10.59 7.08
CA ASP A 126 -13.51 -11.48 6.71
C ASP A 126 -12.74 -11.91 7.97
N PRO A 127 -12.71 -13.23 8.27
CA PRO A 127 -12.05 -13.74 9.47
C PRO A 127 -10.51 -13.66 9.41
N GLY A 128 -9.93 -13.36 8.26
CA GLY A 128 -8.50 -13.16 8.08
C GLY A 128 -8.01 -11.81 8.55
N LEU A 129 -8.91 -10.83 8.72
CA LEU A 129 -8.56 -9.50 9.15
C LEU A 129 -8.44 -9.39 10.67
N SER A 130 -7.51 -8.56 11.14
CA SER A 130 -7.42 -8.24 12.56
C SER A 130 -8.61 -7.38 13.03
N ASN A 131 -8.89 -7.38 14.33
CA ASN A 131 -9.93 -6.53 14.91
C ASN A 131 -9.69 -5.04 14.61
N LEU A 132 -8.43 -4.59 14.59
CA LEU A 132 -8.08 -3.20 14.31
C LEU A 132 -8.45 -2.84 12.86
N ILE A 133 -8.05 -3.65 11.90
CA ILE A 133 -8.37 -3.44 10.48
C ILE A 133 -9.86 -3.51 10.23
N SER A 134 -10.55 -4.52 10.77
CA SER A 134 -12.01 -4.67 10.60
C SER A 134 -12.81 -3.47 11.10
N HIS A 135 -12.32 -2.80 12.17
CA HIS A 135 -12.95 -1.58 12.68
C HIS A 135 -12.78 -0.37 11.75
N LEU A 136 -11.78 -0.38 10.90
CA LEU A 136 -11.36 0.78 10.10
C LEU A 136 -11.73 0.69 8.61
N LEU A 137 -12.37 -0.38 8.18
CA LEU A 137 -12.67 -0.65 6.76
C LEU A 137 -13.37 0.51 6.04
N THR A 138 -14.30 1.19 6.73
CA THR A 138 -15.04 2.33 6.16
C THR A 138 -14.18 3.58 5.96
N ALA A 139 -12.97 3.62 6.51
CA ALA A 139 -12.05 4.75 6.32
C ALA A 139 -11.19 4.59 5.05
N SER A 140 -11.25 3.45 4.38
CA SER A 140 -10.53 3.19 3.14
C SER A 140 -11.35 3.62 1.92
N ASN A 141 -10.73 4.34 1.00
CA ASN A 141 -11.37 4.81 -0.22
C ASN A 141 -10.69 4.21 -1.45
N LEU A 142 -11.22 3.07 -1.94
CA LEU A 142 -10.68 2.38 -3.11
C LEU A 142 -10.78 3.20 -4.41
N ASP A 143 -11.64 4.23 -4.45
CA ASP A 143 -11.72 5.14 -5.60
C ASP A 143 -10.43 5.94 -5.82
N ARG A 144 -9.51 5.94 -4.86
CA ARG A 144 -8.17 6.52 -5.01
C ARG A 144 -7.28 5.72 -5.98
N ILE A 145 -7.59 4.43 -6.20
CA ILE A 145 -6.88 3.61 -7.19
C ILE A 145 -7.44 3.93 -8.57
N LYS A 146 -6.58 4.40 -9.46
CA LYS A 146 -6.93 4.83 -10.83
C LYS A 146 -6.20 3.96 -11.87
N PRO A 147 -6.80 2.88 -12.34
CA PRO A 147 -6.13 2.00 -13.31
C PRO A 147 -5.82 2.69 -14.64
N GLN A 148 -6.54 3.78 -14.97
CA GLN A 148 -6.26 4.57 -16.18
C GLN A 148 -5.05 5.50 -16.02
N MET A 149 -4.67 5.83 -14.81
CA MET A 149 -3.44 6.56 -14.50
C MET A 149 -2.27 5.58 -14.44
N VAL A 150 -2.02 4.85 -15.54
CA VAL A 150 -0.87 3.94 -15.60
C VAL A 150 0.38 4.78 -15.45
N SER A 151 0.96 4.76 -14.26
CA SER A 151 2.29 5.31 -14.05
C SER A 151 3.29 4.57 -14.96
N SER A 152 4.38 5.21 -15.28
CA SER A 152 5.52 4.51 -15.90
C SER A 152 5.85 3.27 -15.06
N PRO A 153 6.31 2.17 -15.65
CA PRO A 153 6.75 1.02 -14.88
C PRO A 153 7.78 1.45 -13.83
N PRO A 154 7.81 0.81 -12.65
CA PRO A 154 8.77 1.14 -11.60
C PRO A 154 10.19 1.20 -12.15
N PRO A 155 11.00 2.21 -11.81
CA PRO A 155 12.38 2.32 -12.28
C PRO A 155 13.19 1.08 -11.91
N VAL A 156 13.68 0.35 -12.92
CA VAL A 156 14.39 -0.94 -12.74
C VAL A 156 15.66 -0.76 -11.92
N GLU A 157 16.30 0.40 -12.02
CA GLU A 157 17.53 0.74 -11.28
C GLU A 157 17.29 0.80 -9.76
N ILE A 158 16.04 1.07 -9.35
CA ILE A 158 15.66 1.21 -7.93
C ILE A 158 14.92 -0.05 -7.45
N PHE A 159 13.92 -0.51 -8.23
CA PHE A 159 13.01 -1.57 -7.81
C PHE A 159 13.34 -2.94 -8.42
N GLY A 160 14.39 -3.02 -9.23
CA GLY A 160 14.72 -4.25 -9.96
C GLY A 160 13.70 -4.57 -11.07
N PRO A 161 13.93 -5.66 -11.81
CA PRO A 161 12.96 -6.13 -12.79
C PRO A 161 11.69 -6.64 -12.12
N GLU A 162 10.57 -6.57 -12.85
CA GLU A 162 9.31 -7.16 -12.38
C GLU A 162 9.50 -8.65 -12.07
N PRO A 163 9.14 -9.11 -10.87
CA PRO A 163 9.19 -10.53 -10.54
C PRO A 163 8.15 -11.33 -11.33
N ASP A 164 8.59 -12.39 -12.00
CA ASP A 164 7.72 -13.26 -12.77
C ASP A 164 7.05 -14.34 -11.91
N GLY A 165 5.77 -14.61 -12.19
CA GLY A 165 5.08 -15.81 -11.72
C GLY A 165 4.91 -15.95 -10.20
N THR A 166 4.89 -14.85 -9.46
CA THR A 166 4.63 -14.90 -8.02
C THR A 166 3.13 -15.02 -7.73
N TRP A 167 2.77 -15.81 -6.72
CA TRP A 167 1.38 -15.91 -6.25
C TRP A 167 0.77 -14.54 -5.93
N CYS A 168 1.50 -13.71 -5.15
CA CYS A 168 1.02 -12.37 -4.83
C CYS A 168 0.85 -11.50 -6.06
N GLY A 169 1.70 -11.65 -7.09
CA GLY A 169 1.54 -10.92 -8.35
C GLY A 169 0.24 -11.26 -9.07
N TYR A 170 -0.11 -12.53 -9.18
CA TYR A 170 -1.39 -12.95 -9.75
C TYR A 170 -2.56 -12.47 -8.90
N PHE A 171 -2.48 -12.65 -7.59
CA PHE A 171 -3.50 -12.21 -6.65
C PHE A 171 -3.78 -10.70 -6.75
N GLN A 172 -2.74 -9.84 -6.71
CA GLN A 172 -2.90 -8.40 -6.80
C GLN A 172 -3.56 -7.96 -8.11
N LYS A 173 -3.14 -8.55 -9.23
CA LYS A 173 -3.72 -8.25 -10.55
C LYS A 173 -5.17 -8.72 -10.65
N ALA A 174 -5.49 -9.90 -10.13
CA ALA A 174 -6.85 -10.45 -10.13
C ALA A 174 -7.79 -9.64 -9.23
N ASP A 175 -7.35 -9.28 -8.02
CA ASP A 175 -8.14 -8.47 -7.09
C ASP A 175 -8.40 -7.06 -7.65
N ARG A 176 -7.42 -6.45 -8.29
CA ARG A 176 -7.61 -5.21 -9.04
C ARG A 176 -8.65 -5.38 -10.14
N ALA A 177 -8.54 -6.43 -10.97
CA ALA A 177 -9.50 -6.70 -12.04
C ALA A 177 -10.93 -6.87 -11.48
N ARG A 178 -11.07 -7.59 -10.36
CA ARG A 178 -12.35 -7.75 -9.63
C ARG A 178 -12.91 -6.40 -9.18
N GLN A 179 -12.09 -5.57 -8.55
CA GLN A 179 -12.51 -4.24 -8.06
C GLN A 179 -13.11 -3.38 -9.16
N PHE A 180 -12.55 -3.44 -10.36
CA PHE A 180 -13.01 -2.64 -11.51
C PHE A 180 -14.00 -3.39 -12.42
N GLY A 181 -14.53 -4.54 -11.98
CA GLY A 181 -15.55 -5.30 -12.69
C GLY A 181 -15.06 -6.03 -13.93
N ASN A 182 -13.74 -6.16 -14.12
CA ASN A 182 -13.15 -6.91 -15.21
C ASN A 182 -13.05 -8.40 -14.83
N TRP A 183 -14.21 -9.06 -14.79
CA TRP A 183 -14.33 -10.46 -14.35
C TRP A 183 -13.62 -11.45 -15.27
N GLU A 184 -13.51 -11.13 -16.56
CA GLU A 184 -12.81 -11.99 -17.52
C GLU A 184 -11.30 -12.04 -17.20
N GLU A 185 -10.67 -10.89 -16.96
CA GLU A 185 -9.27 -10.82 -16.55
C GLU A 185 -9.05 -11.46 -15.18
N ALA A 186 -9.95 -11.20 -14.21
CA ALA A 186 -9.87 -11.80 -12.88
C ALA A 186 -9.90 -13.33 -12.94
N ALA A 187 -10.79 -13.92 -13.74
CA ALA A 187 -10.87 -15.36 -13.93
C ALA A 187 -9.63 -15.94 -14.63
N ALA A 188 -9.14 -15.27 -15.67
CA ALA A 188 -7.94 -15.71 -16.39
C ALA A 188 -6.65 -15.67 -15.55
N LEU A 189 -6.62 -14.86 -14.51
CA LEU A 189 -5.48 -14.78 -13.59
C LEU A 189 -5.57 -15.79 -12.43
N ALA A 190 -6.76 -16.41 -12.23
CA ALA A 190 -6.99 -17.40 -11.18
C ALA A 190 -6.76 -18.85 -11.65
N ASP A 191 -6.71 -19.09 -12.97
CA ASP A 191 -6.43 -20.39 -13.62
C ASP A 191 -4.90 -20.64 -13.77
#